data_dbe021440ee3a70a110021618e0fea3c
#
_entry.id   dbe021440ee3a70a110021618e0fea3c
#
_cell.length_a   1.000
_cell.length_b   1.000
_cell.length_c   1.000
_cell.angle_alpha   90.00
_cell.angle_beta   90.00
_cell.angle_gamma   90.00
#
_symmetry.space_group_name_H-M   'P 1'
#
loop_
_entity.id
_entity.type
_entity.pdbx_description
1 polymer ?
#
loop_
_entity_poly.entity_id
_entity_poly.type
_entity_poly.pdbx_seq_one_letter_code
_entity_poly.pdbx_strand_id
1 'polypeptide(L)'
;MRTLVICLLMTFSIPMSVSARNILPLPAHQNELAIVIDDLGNDMKGTEEILSLPVTLTIAVMPFLPTTKDDAEKAHKNGHEVIVHLPMEPMSGKASWLGPGAITTSLSDEEIKKRVEEALEEVPYAVGVNHHMGSKATADERVMRIVLGICKERGLFYLDSKTTGKSVIPKLAMELGVPYLENELFFDDVYTIQHIGKQARLLSKALDRDDATIAIGHVGVTGMKVATMLKEFLPLYEKKASIVPLSDLIPEYHLIDESMP
;
A
#
# COMPACT_ATOMS: atom_id res chain seq x y z
N MET A 1 -29.71 43.71 -79.64
CA MET A 1 -30.04 42.36 -79.15
C MET A 1 -28.97 42.01 -78.11
N ARG A 2 -29.34 42.01 -76.82
CA ARG A 2 -28.45 41.64 -75.72
C ARG A 2 -28.91 40.29 -75.20
N THR A 3 -28.05 39.27 -75.33
CA THR A 3 -28.32 37.90 -74.91
C THR A 3 -27.95 37.77 -73.44
N LEU A 4 -28.94 37.45 -72.62
CA LEU A 4 -28.81 37.24 -71.18
C LEU A 4 -28.43 35.77 -70.96
N VAL A 5 -27.20 35.49 -70.40
CA VAL A 5 -26.75 34.13 -69.98
C VAL A 5 -27.10 33.98 -68.52
N ILE A 6 -28.04 33.10 -68.20
CA ILE A 6 -28.37 32.72 -66.81
C ILE A 6 -27.51 31.56 -66.45
N CYS A 7 -26.54 31.79 -65.52
CA CYS A 7 -25.76 30.70 -64.86
C CYS A 7 -26.59 30.11 -63.70
N LEU A 8 -26.98 28.85 -63.86
CA LEU A 8 -27.68 28.09 -62.84
C LEU A 8 -26.59 27.47 -61.88
N LEU A 9 -26.43 28.00 -60.65
CA LEU A 9 -25.60 27.46 -59.62
C LEU A 9 -26.35 26.31 -58.97
N MET A 10 -25.91 25.05 -59.23
CA MET A 10 -26.33 23.86 -58.47
C MET A 10 -25.53 23.78 -57.19
N THR A 11 -26.18 24.00 -56.06
CA THR A 11 -25.62 23.73 -54.73
C THR A 11 -25.71 22.24 -54.40
N PHE A 12 -24.58 21.56 -54.38
CA PHE A 12 -24.49 20.18 -53.93
C PHE A 12 -24.42 20.18 -52.38
N SER A 13 -25.52 19.81 -51.73
CA SER A 13 -25.54 19.54 -50.28
C SER A 13 -25.01 18.12 -50.02
N ILE A 14 -23.80 18.00 -49.49
CA ILE A 14 -23.26 16.74 -49.05
C ILE A 14 -23.84 16.45 -47.65
N PRO A 15 -24.57 15.35 -47.43
CA PRO A 15 -25.02 15.00 -46.09
C PRO A 15 -23.79 14.58 -45.24
N MET A 16 -23.41 15.35 -44.20
CA MET A 16 -22.49 14.96 -43.20
C MET A 16 -23.14 13.86 -42.33
N SER A 17 -22.77 12.61 -42.59
CA SER A 17 -23.07 11.50 -41.68
C SER A 17 -22.30 11.70 -40.39
N VAL A 18 -22.95 12.17 -39.33
CA VAL A 18 -22.41 12.14 -37.97
C VAL A 18 -22.41 10.68 -37.52
N SER A 19 -21.24 10.05 -37.60
CA SER A 19 -21.02 8.73 -37.00
C SER A 19 -21.14 8.90 -35.51
N ALA A 20 -22.20 8.36 -34.90
CA ALA A 20 -22.31 8.23 -33.46
C ALA A 20 -21.15 7.33 -33.00
N ARG A 21 -20.12 7.92 -32.40
CA ARG A 21 -19.13 7.16 -31.65
C ARG A 21 -19.90 6.46 -30.55
N ASN A 22 -19.92 5.12 -30.59
CA ASN A 22 -20.29 4.29 -29.45
C ASN A 22 -19.32 4.68 -28.31
N ILE A 23 -19.78 5.55 -27.42
CA ILE A 23 -19.13 5.78 -26.14
C ILE A 23 -19.36 4.48 -25.38
N LEU A 24 -18.36 3.59 -25.40
CA LEU A 24 -18.33 2.48 -24.46
C LEU A 24 -18.49 3.10 -23.07
N PRO A 25 -19.39 2.61 -22.21
CA PRO A 25 -19.46 3.07 -20.84
C PRO A 25 -18.05 2.90 -20.26
N LEU A 26 -17.53 3.95 -19.64
CA LEU A 26 -16.32 3.84 -18.81
C LEU A 26 -16.55 2.64 -17.89
N PRO A 27 -15.55 1.76 -17.71
CA PRO A 27 -15.67 0.68 -16.75
C PRO A 27 -16.15 1.31 -15.45
N ALA A 28 -17.20 0.75 -14.86
CA ALA A 28 -17.67 1.18 -13.55
C ALA A 28 -16.44 1.17 -12.65
N HIS A 29 -16.19 2.26 -11.91
CA HIS A 29 -15.12 2.31 -10.90
C HIS A 29 -15.25 1.04 -10.07
N GLN A 30 -14.30 0.13 -10.24
CA GLN A 30 -14.23 -1.07 -9.45
C GLN A 30 -13.51 -0.64 -8.17
N ASN A 31 -14.11 -0.92 -7.01
CA ASN A 31 -13.48 -0.62 -5.72
C ASN A 31 -12.09 -1.29 -5.65
N GLU A 32 -11.19 -0.73 -4.89
CA GLU A 32 -9.81 -1.21 -4.78
C GLU A 32 -9.54 -1.77 -3.39
N LEU A 33 -8.75 -2.83 -3.33
CA LEU A 33 -8.34 -3.47 -2.10
C LEU A 33 -6.82 -3.64 -2.09
N ALA A 34 -6.13 -2.98 -1.17
CA ALA A 34 -4.74 -3.29 -0.87
C ALA A 34 -4.64 -4.17 0.38
N ILE A 35 -3.96 -5.30 0.26
CA ILE A 35 -3.69 -6.22 1.37
C ILE A 35 -2.20 -6.17 1.68
N VAL A 36 -1.88 -5.80 2.91
CA VAL A 36 -0.51 -5.72 3.42
C VAL A 36 -0.24 -6.90 4.34
N ILE A 37 0.94 -7.49 4.23
CA ILE A 37 1.38 -8.54 5.14
C ILE A 37 2.67 -8.11 5.81
N ASP A 38 2.59 -7.93 7.12
CA ASP A 38 3.66 -7.47 7.98
C ASP A 38 4.51 -8.62 8.55
N ASP A 39 5.64 -8.26 9.16
CA ASP A 39 6.55 -9.12 9.94
C ASP A 39 7.39 -10.13 9.13
N LEU A 40 7.54 -9.99 7.81
CA LEU A 40 8.49 -10.82 7.06
C LEU A 40 9.95 -10.47 7.41
N GLY A 41 10.89 -11.37 7.14
CA GLY A 41 12.34 -11.16 7.36
C GLY A 41 13.01 -12.20 8.26
N ASN A 42 12.27 -13.17 8.82
CA ASN A 42 12.80 -14.14 9.78
C ASN A 42 12.21 -15.56 9.60
N ASP A 43 12.00 -15.99 8.38
CA ASP A 43 11.40 -17.32 8.04
C ASP A 43 10.17 -17.64 8.90
N MET A 44 9.26 -16.70 8.96
CA MET A 44 8.08 -16.76 9.82
C MET A 44 7.05 -17.75 9.26
N LYS A 45 6.28 -18.39 10.15
CA LYS A 45 5.19 -19.28 9.73
C LYS A 45 4.19 -18.54 8.85
N GLY A 46 3.87 -19.13 7.71
CA GLY A 46 2.94 -18.56 6.74
C GLY A 46 3.60 -17.71 5.65
N THR A 47 4.91 -17.41 5.73
CA THR A 47 5.64 -16.64 4.70
C THR A 47 5.47 -17.29 3.33
N GLU A 48 5.76 -18.59 3.20
CA GLU A 48 5.67 -19.30 1.92
C GLU A 48 4.24 -19.33 1.37
N GLU A 49 3.27 -19.61 2.23
CA GLU A 49 1.86 -19.66 1.87
C GLU A 49 1.32 -18.31 1.39
N ILE A 50 1.75 -17.23 2.02
CA ILE A 50 1.40 -15.85 1.65
C ILE A 50 2.05 -15.49 0.31
N LEU A 51 3.37 -15.67 0.18
CA LEU A 51 4.11 -15.33 -1.04
C LEU A 51 3.71 -16.16 -2.27
N SER A 52 2.97 -17.25 -2.07
CA SER A 52 2.43 -18.09 -3.16
C SER A 52 1.00 -17.72 -3.56
N LEU A 53 0.37 -16.73 -2.95
CA LEU A 53 -0.99 -16.33 -3.31
C LEU A 53 -1.03 -15.73 -4.73
N PRO A 54 -2.09 -16.04 -5.53
CA PRO A 54 -2.14 -15.67 -6.95
C PRO A 54 -2.65 -14.22 -7.17
N VAL A 55 -2.38 -13.31 -6.24
CA VAL A 55 -2.75 -11.90 -6.29
C VAL A 55 -1.57 -11.05 -5.86
N THR A 56 -1.50 -9.82 -6.33
CA THR A 56 -0.50 -8.88 -5.86
C THR A 56 -0.83 -8.42 -4.44
N LEU A 57 0.12 -8.59 -3.54
CA LEU A 57 0.06 -8.11 -2.16
C LEU A 57 1.15 -7.05 -1.95
N THR A 58 1.04 -6.26 -0.90
CA THR A 58 2.15 -5.46 -0.39
C THR A 58 2.79 -6.19 0.79
N ILE A 59 4.07 -6.47 0.68
CA ILE A 59 4.85 -7.25 1.64
C ILE A 59 5.76 -6.32 2.43
N ALA A 60 5.50 -6.21 3.73
CA ALA A 60 6.27 -5.37 4.64
C ALA A 60 7.34 -6.22 5.33
N VAL A 61 8.60 -5.92 5.02
CA VAL A 61 9.76 -6.71 5.45
C VAL A 61 10.52 -5.96 6.54
N MET A 62 10.73 -6.62 7.68
CA MET A 62 11.55 -6.10 8.77
C MET A 62 13.03 -6.11 8.37
N PRO A 63 13.76 -5.00 8.57
CA PRO A 63 15.20 -4.94 8.32
C PRO A 63 16.01 -5.69 9.37
N PHE A 64 17.27 -6.02 9.04
CA PHE A 64 18.29 -6.58 9.92
C PHE A 64 17.95 -7.95 10.52
N LEU A 65 17.04 -8.69 9.92
CA LEU A 65 16.69 -10.05 10.31
C LEU A 65 17.33 -11.08 9.36
N PRO A 66 17.42 -12.36 9.76
CA PRO A 66 18.16 -13.37 9.00
C PRO A 66 17.72 -13.58 7.55
N THR A 67 16.43 -13.40 7.24
CA THR A 67 15.89 -13.60 5.87
C THR A 67 15.36 -12.32 5.25
N THR A 68 15.69 -11.13 5.79
CA THR A 68 15.23 -9.83 5.27
C THR A 68 15.38 -9.71 3.75
N LYS A 69 16.61 -9.93 3.23
CA LYS A 69 16.89 -9.81 1.80
C LYS A 69 16.22 -10.89 0.98
N ASP A 70 16.29 -12.11 1.44
CA ASP A 70 15.72 -13.29 0.75
C ASP A 70 14.20 -13.17 0.64
N ASP A 71 13.52 -12.75 1.71
CA ASP A 71 12.07 -12.56 1.73
C ASP A 71 11.64 -11.40 0.81
N ALA A 72 12.37 -10.28 0.84
CA ALA A 72 12.11 -9.15 -0.06
C ALA A 72 12.32 -9.51 -1.54
N GLU A 73 13.43 -10.19 -1.88
CA GLU A 73 13.69 -10.67 -3.23
C GLU A 73 12.62 -11.66 -3.71
N LYS A 74 12.21 -12.57 -2.84
CA LYS A 74 11.19 -13.57 -3.15
C LYS A 74 9.82 -12.92 -3.36
N ALA A 75 9.43 -11.98 -2.50
CA ALA A 75 8.22 -11.19 -2.66
C ALA A 75 8.20 -10.49 -4.02
N HIS A 76 9.25 -9.76 -4.34
CA HIS A 76 9.39 -9.06 -5.62
C HIS A 76 9.33 -10.00 -6.83
N LYS A 77 10.05 -11.13 -6.81
CA LYS A 77 10.03 -12.14 -7.88
C LYS A 77 8.65 -12.75 -8.11
N ASN A 78 7.84 -12.85 -7.06
CA ASN A 78 6.48 -13.38 -7.13
C ASN A 78 5.45 -12.31 -7.57
N GLY A 79 5.89 -11.08 -7.86
CA GLY A 79 5.01 -10.00 -8.32
C GLY A 79 4.31 -9.25 -7.20
N HIS A 80 4.81 -9.35 -5.98
CA HIS A 80 4.34 -8.54 -4.85
C HIS A 80 5.11 -7.23 -4.75
N GLU A 81 4.46 -6.19 -4.23
CA GLU A 81 5.09 -4.95 -3.84
C GLU A 81 5.85 -5.15 -2.52
N VAL A 82 6.98 -4.46 -2.36
CA VAL A 82 7.81 -4.54 -1.14
C VAL A 82 7.85 -3.18 -0.46
N ILE A 83 7.68 -3.16 0.85
CA ILE A 83 7.90 -1.98 1.71
C ILE A 83 8.74 -2.35 2.93
N VAL A 84 9.37 -1.36 3.55
CA VAL A 84 10.10 -1.55 4.81
C VAL A 84 9.13 -1.57 5.97
N HIS A 85 9.15 -2.64 6.79
CA HIS A 85 8.45 -2.71 8.07
C HIS A 85 9.37 -2.22 9.19
N LEU A 86 9.37 -0.92 9.44
CA LEU A 86 10.33 -0.25 10.31
C LEU A 86 10.01 -0.48 11.79
N PRO A 87 10.91 -1.12 12.58
CA PRO A 87 10.70 -1.29 14.02
C PRO A 87 10.66 0.05 14.74
N MET A 88 9.57 0.33 15.48
CA MET A 88 9.38 1.61 16.16
C MET A 88 8.84 1.43 17.58
N GLU A 89 9.25 2.32 18.50
CA GLU A 89 8.96 2.24 19.93
C GLU A 89 7.44 2.26 20.20
N PRO A 90 6.88 1.24 20.91
CA PRO A 90 5.50 1.24 21.36
C PRO A 90 5.35 1.93 22.72
N MET A 91 4.12 2.34 23.08
CA MET A 91 3.79 2.80 24.44
C MET A 91 3.91 1.68 25.48
N SER A 92 3.71 0.43 25.07
CA SER A 92 3.80 -0.76 25.90
C SER A 92 4.22 -1.97 25.08
N GLY A 93 4.88 -2.93 25.71
CA GLY A 93 5.36 -4.15 25.06
C GLY A 93 6.72 -4.56 25.58
N LYS A 94 7.15 -5.77 25.26
CA LYS A 94 8.50 -6.25 25.63
C LYS A 94 9.51 -5.70 24.62
N ALA A 95 10.66 -5.21 25.11
CA ALA A 95 11.75 -4.74 24.26
C ALA A 95 12.21 -5.82 23.24
N SER A 96 12.13 -7.11 23.62
CA SER A 96 12.49 -8.22 22.74
C SER A 96 11.56 -8.43 21.55
N TRP A 97 10.40 -7.77 21.50
CA TRP A 97 9.47 -7.84 20.37
C TRP A 97 9.75 -6.78 19.31
N LEU A 98 10.56 -5.77 19.67
CA LEU A 98 10.76 -4.59 18.83
C LEU A 98 11.62 -4.86 17.59
N GLY A 99 12.47 -5.86 17.65
CA GLY A 99 13.41 -6.14 16.55
C GLY A 99 14.68 -5.28 16.60
N PRO A 100 15.68 -5.62 15.77
CA PRO A 100 16.93 -4.86 15.69
C PRO A 100 16.73 -3.50 14.99
N GLY A 101 17.63 -2.57 15.26
CA GLY A 101 17.61 -1.25 14.61
C GLY A 101 16.44 -0.33 14.97
N ALA A 102 15.66 -0.67 15.99
CA ALA A 102 14.42 0.02 16.32
C ALA A 102 14.57 1.52 16.55
N ILE A 103 13.63 2.30 16.05
CA ILE A 103 13.53 3.75 16.25
C ILE A 103 12.82 4.03 17.57
N THR A 104 13.54 4.64 18.52
CA THR A 104 12.98 5.03 19.81
C THR A 104 13.02 6.54 20.02
N THR A 105 12.12 7.05 20.84
CA THR A 105 12.03 8.48 21.13
C THR A 105 13.21 9.04 21.95
N SER A 106 14.05 8.17 22.49
CA SER A 106 15.28 8.53 23.23
C SER A 106 16.51 8.67 22.34
N LEU A 107 16.48 8.27 21.09
CA LEU A 107 17.58 8.41 20.15
C LEU A 107 17.81 9.88 19.76
N SER A 108 19.06 10.23 19.42
CA SER A 108 19.36 11.52 18.78
C SER A 108 18.81 11.56 17.35
N ASP A 109 18.70 12.76 16.78
CA ASP A 109 18.21 12.94 15.42
C ASP A 109 19.14 12.25 14.40
N GLU A 110 20.45 12.31 14.62
CA GLU A 110 21.46 11.67 13.78
C GLU A 110 21.34 10.14 13.81
N GLU A 111 21.09 9.57 15.02
CA GLU A 111 20.94 8.14 15.17
C GLU A 111 19.62 7.64 14.55
N ILE A 112 18.53 8.40 14.67
CA ILE A 112 17.27 8.10 13.98
C ILE A 112 17.50 8.08 12.47
N LYS A 113 18.09 9.16 11.92
CA LYS A 113 18.38 9.27 10.49
C LYS A 113 19.20 8.08 10.01
N LYS A 114 20.31 7.79 10.69
CA LYS A 114 21.19 6.66 10.36
C LYS A 114 20.45 5.33 10.30
N ARG A 115 19.65 5.01 11.34
CA ARG A 115 18.93 3.73 11.41
C ARG A 115 17.86 3.59 10.32
N VAL A 116 17.17 4.68 9.99
CA VAL A 116 16.18 4.66 8.91
C VAL A 116 16.86 4.42 7.57
N GLU A 117 17.97 5.12 7.29
CA GLU A 117 18.73 4.94 6.05
C GLU A 117 19.28 3.51 5.94
N GLU A 118 19.88 2.98 7.00
CA GLU A 118 20.36 1.59 7.05
C GLU A 118 19.22 0.57 6.85
N ALA A 119 18.05 0.82 7.42
CA ALA A 119 16.87 -0.04 7.23
C ALA A 119 16.40 -0.06 5.77
N LEU A 120 16.42 1.09 5.11
CA LEU A 120 16.07 1.20 3.68
C LEU A 120 17.08 0.47 2.77
N GLU A 121 18.36 0.48 3.14
CA GLU A 121 19.41 -0.24 2.39
C GLU A 121 19.32 -1.78 2.59
N GLU A 122 18.78 -2.22 3.71
CA GLU A 122 18.63 -3.67 4.02
C GLU A 122 17.46 -4.33 3.30
N VAL A 123 16.43 -3.56 2.91
CA VAL A 123 15.23 -4.11 2.24
C VAL A 123 15.22 -3.70 0.76
N PRO A 124 15.71 -4.55 -0.14
CA PRO A 124 15.73 -4.25 -1.57
C PRO A 124 14.30 -4.13 -2.14
N TYR A 125 14.16 -3.37 -3.22
CA TYR A 125 12.89 -3.12 -3.94
C TYR A 125 11.81 -2.37 -3.14
N ALA A 126 12.13 -1.84 -1.95
CA ALA A 126 11.15 -1.13 -1.15
C ALA A 126 10.73 0.20 -1.81
N VAL A 127 9.43 0.40 -2.00
CA VAL A 127 8.82 1.61 -2.56
C VAL A 127 8.09 2.44 -1.50
N GLY A 128 7.99 1.93 -0.27
CA GLY A 128 7.32 2.60 0.84
C GLY A 128 7.81 2.10 2.19
N VAL A 129 7.24 2.65 3.24
CA VAL A 129 7.54 2.31 4.64
C VAL A 129 6.23 2.20 5.42
N ASN A 130 6.12 1.21 6.30
CA ASN A 130 5.19 1.22 7.41
C ASN A 130 5.93 0.93 8.72
N HIS A 131 5.24 0.73 9.84
CA HIS A 131 5.91 0.55 11.11
C HIS A 131 5.46 -0.72 11.86
N HIS A 132 6.44 -1.45 12.39
CA HIS A 132 6.24 -2.51 13.37
C HIS A 132 6.05 -1.89 14.76
N MET A 133 4.94 -2.21 15.43
CA MET A 133 4.53 -1.61 16.70
C MET A 133 4.33 -0.09 16.62
N GLY A 134 5.24 0.73 17.13
CA GLY A 134 5.35 2.17 16.86
C GLY A 134 4.38 3.10 17.59
N SER A 135 3.47 2.63 18.44
CA SER A 135 2.42 3.48 19.05
C SER A 135 2.90 4.68 19.86
N LYS A 136 4.18 4.69 20.31
CA LYS A 136 4.81 5.85 20.97
C LYS A 136 5.57 6.71 19.97
N ALA A 137 6.39 6.09 19.12
CA ALA A 137 7.22 6.83 18.17
C ALA A 137 6.39 7.56 17.11
N THR A 138 5.28 6.96 16.63
CA THR A 138 4.37 7.60 15.67
C THR A 138 3.56 8.76 16.25
N ALA A 139 3.54 8.91 17.57
CA ALA A 139 2.96 10.07 18.26
C ALA A 139 3.98 11.18 18.58
N ASP A 140 5.27 10.97 18.26
CA ASP A 140 6.36 11.93 18.49
C ASP A 140 6.65 12.71 17.19
N GLU A 141 6.34 14.04 17.19
CA GLU A 141 6.52 14.88 15.99
C GLU A 141 7.99 14.96 15.55
N ARG A 142 8.95 14.97 16.48
CA ARG A 142 10.38 15.04 16.15
C ARG A 142 10.83 13.77 15.41
N VAL A 143 10.48 12.62 15.94
CA VAL A 143 10.81 11.33 15.34
C VAL A 143 10.18 11.21 13.97
N MET A 144 8.87 11.46 13.86
CA MET A 144 8.16 11.29 12.59
C MET A 144 8.56 12.31 11.54
N ARG A 145 8.96 13.51 11.92
CA ARG A 145 9.48 14.51 10.97
C ARG A 145 10.79 14.05 10.33
N ILE A 146 11.64 13.35 11.06
CA ILE A 146 12.89 12.78 10.53
C ILE A 146 12.56 11.60 9.60
N VAL A 147 11.74 10.66 10.04
CA VAL A 147 11.36 9.47 9.27
C VAL A 147 10.70 9.87 7.95
N LEU A 148 9.66 10.71 8.00
CA LEU A 148 8.95 11.19 6.82
C LEU A 148 9.81 12.08 5.92
N GLY A 149 10.74 12.85 6.50
CA GLY A 149 11.72 13.62 5.74
C GLY A 149 12.59 12.72 4.85
N ILE A 150 13.06 11.60 5.39
CA ILE A 150 13.83 10.61 4.63
C ILE A 150 12.95 9.93 3.57
N CYS A 151 11.70 9.58 3.89
CA CYS A 151 10.77 9.04 2.89
C CYS A 151 10.62 10.00 1.71
N LYS A 152 10.47 11.31 1.97
CA LYS A 152 10.42 12.33 0.91
C LYS A 152 11.70 12.38 0.07
N GLU A 153 12.87 12.41 0.73
CA GLU A 153 14.17 12.46 0.05
C GLU A 153 14.41 11.25 -0.85
N ARG A 154 13.83 10.10 -0.51
CA ARG A 154 13.95 8.83 -1.23
C ARG A 154 12.78 8.54 -2.18
N GLY A 155 11.77 9.42 -2.26
CA GLY A 155 10.58 9.21 -3.09
C GLY A 155 9.68 8.06 -2.61
N LEU A 156 9.65 7.78 -1.31
CA LEU A 156 8.88 6.67 -0.70
C LEU A 156 7.56 7.18 -0.15
N PHE A 157 6.50 6.37 -0.23
CA PHE A 157 5.27 6.63 0.50
C PHE A 157 5.34 6.09 1.94
N TYR A 158 4.39 6.50 2.78
CA TYR A 158 4.26 5.98 4.15
C TYR A 158 2.86 5.43 4.41
N LEU A 159 2.78 4.19 4.91
CA LEU A 159 1.53 3.61 5.43
C LEU A 159 1.50 3.75 6.95
N ASP A 160 0.58 4.53 7.49
CA ASP A 160 0.27 4.52 8.92
C ASP A 160 -0.50 3.25 9.27
N SER A 161 0.14 2.31 9.98
CA SER A 161 -0.51 1.09 10.46
C SER A 161 -1.55 1.36 11.56
N LYS A 162 -1.69 2.59 12.04
CA LYS A 162 -2.68 3.06 13.04
C LYS A 162 -2.68 2.28 14.35
N THR A 163 -1.50 1.99 14.87
CA THR A 163 -1.31 1.33 16.17
C THR A 163 -1.67 2.25 17.36
N THR A 164 -1.93 3.53 17.11
CA THR A 164 -2.40 4.52 18.09
C THR A 164 -3.33 5.55 17.44
N GLY A 165 -4.33 6.02 18.19
CA GLY A 165 -5.15 7.18 17.77
C GLY A 165 -4.45 8.54 17.92
N LYS A 166 -3.18 8.58 18.34
CA LYS A 166 -2.39 9.81 18.54
C LYS A 166 -1.30 9.97 17.46
N SER A 167 -1.37 9.21 16.37
CA SER A 167 -0.42 9.32 15.27
C SER A 167 -0.38 10.75 14.72
N VAL A 168 0.84 11.25 14.50
CA VAL A 168 1.07 12.58 13.89
C VAL A 168 1.40 12.45 12.39
N ILE A 169 1.41 11.22 11.85
CA ILE A 169 1.77 10.93 10.47
C ILE A 169 0.90 11.71 9.48
N PRO A 170 -0.45 11.69 9.55
CA PRO A 170 -1.26 12.40 8.57
C PRO A 170 -0.95 13.89 8.48
N LYS A 171 -0.80 14.53 9.65
CA LYS A 171 -0.43 15.96 9.73
C LYS A 171 0.92 16.22 9.08
N LEU A 172 1.95 15.47 9.48
CA LEU A 172 3.32 15.72 9.05
C LEU A 172 3.56 15.31 7.59
N ALA A 173 2.94 14.24 7.13
CA ALA A 173 3.02 13.80 5.73
C ALA A 173 2.45 14.89 4.79
N MET A 174 1.30 15.47 5.12
CA MET A 174 0.74 16.62 4.39
C MET A 174 1.67 17.84 4.43
N GLU A 175 2.22 18.20 5.59
CA GLU A 175 3.15 19.33 5.72
C GLU A 175 4.42 19.15 4.88
N LEU A 176 4.94 17.93 4.81
CA LEU A 176 6.18 17.62 4.11
C LEU A 176 5.96 17.29 2.63
N GLY A 177 4.72 17.01 2.21
CA GLY A 177 4.40 16.53 0.87
C GLY A 177 4.92 15.10 0.66
N VAL A 178 4.69 14.21 1.64
CA VAL A 178 4.96 12.78 1.55
C VAL A 178 3.65 12.09 1.24
N PRO A 179 3.55 11.27 0.18
CA PRO A 179 2.37 10.45 -0.05
C PRO A 179 2.15 9.51 1.13
N TYR A 180 0.91 9.46 1.64
CA TYR A 180 0.62 8.59 2.79
C TYR A 180 -0.75 7.93 2.67
N LEU A 181 -0.86 6.78 3.31
CA LEU A 181 -2.05 5.97 3.42
C LEU A 181 -2.26 5.59 4.88
N GLU A 182 -3.47 5.18 5.24
CA GLU A 182 -3.82 4.75 6.60
C GLU A 182 -4.48 3.36 6.57
N ASN A 183 -4.07 2.47 7.46
CA ASN A 183 -4.72 1.18 7.64
C ASN A 183 -6.14 1.34 8.19
N GLU A 184 -7.07 0.55 7.68
CA GLU A 184 -8.47 0.55 8.10
C GLU A 184 -8.84 -0.68 8.92
N LEU A 185 -8.18 -1.81 8.67
CA LEU A 185 -8.53 -3.07 9.30
C LEU A 185 -7.30 -3.94 9.54
N PHE A 186 -7.22 -4.53 10.75
CA PHE A 186 -6.34 -5.67 11.01
C PHE A 186 -7.12 -6.97 10.90
N PHE A 187 -6.58 -7.96 10.20
CA PHE A 187 -7.17 -9.29 10.15
C PHE A 187 -7.03 -10.03 11.49
N ASP A 188 -5.93 -9.83 12.20
CA ASP A 188 -5.43 -10.74 13.23
C ASP A 188 -4.91 -10.04 14.49
N ASP A 189 -5.44 -8.86 14.81
CA ASP A 189 -5.25 -8.18 16.10
C ASP A 189 -5.67 -9.05 17.30
N VAL A 190 -6.55 -10.03 17.07
CA VAL A 190 -6.85 -11.15 17.99
C VAL A 190 -6.53 -12.48 17.31
N TYR A 191 -5.63 -13.26 17.87
CA TYR A 191 -4.96 -14.44 17.28
C TYR A 191 -5.85 -15.69 17.09
N THR A 192 -7.17 -15.54 17.10
CA THR A 192 -8.11 -16.66 16.92
C THR A 192 -8.66 -16.73 15.49
N ILE A 193 -8.83 -17.95 14.96
CA ILE A 193 -9.38 -18.14 13.61
C ILE A 193 -10.79 -17.56 13.48
N GLN A 194 -11.57 -17.58 14.56
CA GLN A 194 -12.92 -17.00 14.60
C GLN A 194 -12.87 -15.48 14.40
N HIS A 195 -11.91 -14.80 15.06
CA HIS A 195 -11.73 -13.37 14.91
C HIS A 195 -11.27 -13.03 13.50
N ILE A 196 -10.24 -13.71 12.99
CA ILE A 196 -9.71 -13.51 11.63
C ILE A 196 -10.83 -13.68 10.59
N GLY A 197 -11.63 -14.73 10.70
CA GLY A 197 -12.77 -14.93 9.81
C GLY A 197 -13.89 -13.89 9.99
N LYS A 198 -14.04 -13.28 11.18
CA LYS A 198 -14.95 -12.13 11.38
C LYS A 198 -14.39 -10.89 10.65
N GLN A 199 -13.11 -10.60 10.78
CA GLN A 199 -12.46 -9.47 10.10
C GLN A 199 -12.52 -9.62 8.58
N ALA A 200 -12.28 -10.81 8.05
CA ALA A 200 -12.43 -11.10 6.62
C ALA A 200 -13.85 -10.80 6.10
N ARG A 201 -14.89 -11.14 6.88
CA ARG A 201 -16.28 -10.79 6.53
C ARG A 201 -16.57 -9.29 6.65
N LEU A 202 -15.95 -8.59 7.62
CA LEU A 202 -16.06 -7.13 7.74
C LEU A 202 -15.43 -6.45 6.55
N LEU A 203 -14.22 -6.88 6.14
CA LEU A 203 -13.58 -6.41 4.93
C LEU A 203 -14.47 -6.59 3.70
N SER A 204 -15.02 -7.79 3.50
CA SER A 204 -15.95 -8.04 2.39
C SER A 204 -17.17 -7.10 2.36
N LYS A 205 -17.62 -6.61 3.52
CA LYS A 205 -18.71 -5.62 3.59
C LYS A 205 -18.22 -4.20 3.35
N ALA A 206 -16.98 -3.86 3.74
CA ALA A 206 -16.38 -2.57 3.45
C ALA A 206 -16.26 -2.38 1.93
N LEU A 207 -15.81 -3.40 1.20
CA LEU A 207 -15.72 -3.41 -0.26
C LEU A 207 -17.05 -3.16 -1.00
N ASP A 208 -18.19 -3.25 -0.35
CA ASP A 208 -19.48 -2.89 -0.94
C ASP A 208 -19.80 -1.38 -0.82
N ARG A 209 -18.99 -0.59 -0.10
CA ARG A 209 -19.30 0.79 0.28
C ARG A 209 -18.18 1.79 0.00
N ASP A 210 -16.94 1.32 0.09
CA ASP A 210 -15.76 2.17 0.10
C ASP A 210 -15.00 1.99 -1.22
N ASP A 211 -14.60 3.10 -1.85
CA ASP A 211 -13.93 3.10 -3.15
C ASP A 211 -12.54 2.43 -3.08
N ALA A 212 -11.86 2.58 -1.95
CA ALA A 212 -10.60 1.91 -1.65
C ALA A 212 -10.59 1.44 -0.19
N THR A 213 -9.94 0.30 0.08
CA THR A 213 -9.82 -0.26 1.44
C THR A 213 -8.43 -0.86 1.63
N ILE A 214 -7.82 -0.62 2.79
CA ILE A 214 -6.52 -1.16 3.18
C ILE A 214 -6.68 -2.08 4.38
N ALA A 215 -6.13 -3.30 4.28
CA ALA A 215 -6.16 -4.27 5.37
C ALA A 215 -4.78 -4.86 5.62
N ILE A 216 -4.40 -5.00 6.90
CA ILE A 216 -3.13 -5.57 7.34
C ILE A 216 -3.35 -6.93 8.00
N GLY A 217 -2.49 -7.88 7.66
CA GLY A 217 -2.31 -9.15 8.36
C GLY A 217 -0.83 -9.42 8.62
N HIS A 218 -0.51 -10.46 9.38
CA HIS A 218 0.86 -10.75 9.77
C HIS A 218 1.25 -12.19 9.44
N VAL A 219 2.52 -12.43 9.18
CA VAL A 219 3.12 -13.77 9.26
C VAL A 219 3.42 -14.12 10.73
N GLY A 220 4.00 -15.27 11.00
CA GLY A 220 4.36 -15.71 12.36
C GLY A 220 3.23 -16.38 13.11
N VAL A 221 2.84 -15.86 14.27
CA VAL A 221 1.86 -16.54 15.18
C VAL A 221 0.52 -16.79 14.49
N THR A 222 0.08 -15.88 13.67
CA THR A 222 -1.20 -15.93 12.95
C THR A 222 -1.04 -16.30 11.47
N GLY A 223 0.17 -16.30 10.93
CA GLY A 223 0.46 -16.37 9.51
C GLY A 223 -0.25 -17.49 8.74
N MET A 224 -0.22 -18.74 9.26
CA MET A 224 -0.96 -19.85 8.65
C MET A 224 -2.46 -19.64 8.64
N LYS A 225 -3.01 -18.97 9.67
CA LYS A 225 -4.45 -18.68 9.75
C LYS A 225 -4.82 -17.56 8.77
N VAL A 226 -3.99 -16.52 8.66
CA VAL A 226 -4.13 -15.43 7.70
C VAL A 226 -4.05 -15.97 6.27
N ALA A 227 -3.03 -16.77 5.95
CA ALA A 227 -2.90 -17.40 4.64
C ALA A 227 -4.11 -18.27 4.27
N THR A 228 -4.60 -19.08 5.22
CA THR A 228 -5.79 -19.92 5.01
C THR A 228 -7.02 -19.07 4.75
N MET A 229 -7.23 -18.04 5.56
CA MET A 229 -8.36 -17.11 5.43
C MET A 229 -8.29 -16.36 4.08
N LEU A 230 -7.11 -15.86 3.69
CA LEU A 230 -6.97 -15.19 2.40
C LEU A 230 -7.30 -16.14 1.24
N LYS A 231 -6.79 -17.38 1.23
CA LYS A 231 -7.14 -18.38 0.20
C LYS A 231 -8.66 -18.61 0.10
N GLU A 232 -9.38 -18.58 1.22
CA GLU A 232 -10.83 -18.74 1.25
C GLU A 232 -11.58 -17.52 0.73
N PHE A 233 -11.14 -16.31 1.10
CA PHE A 233 -11.88 -15.08 0.83
C PHE A 233 -11.47 -14.33 -0.44
N LEU A 234 -10.26 -14.53 -0.96
CA LEU A 234 -9.80 -13.88 -2.19
C LEU A 234 -10.80 -13.97 -3.35
N PRO A 235 -11.40 -15.14 -3.67
CA PRO A 235 -12.38 -15.23 -4.76
C PRO A 235 -13.66 -14.41 -4.51
N LEU A 236 -13.95 -14.07 -3.25
CA LEU A 236 -15.07 -13.20 -2.90
C LEU A 236 -14.67 -11.72 -3.03
N TYR A 237 -13.44 -11.38 -2.64
CA TYR A 237 -12.93 -10.01 -2.75
C TYR A 237 -12.79 -9.59 -4.22
N GLU A 238 -12.22 -10.45 -5.08
CA GLU A 238 -12.05 -10.21 -6.53
C GLU A 238 -13.37 -9.96 -7.28
N LYS A 239 -14.50 -10.42 -6.74
CA LYS A 239 -15.83 -10.11 -7.29
C LYS A 239 -16.31 -8.70 -6.93
N LYS A 240 -15.70 -8.03 -5.96
CA LYS A 240 -16.14 -6.76 -5.38
C LYS A 240 -15.14 -5.64 -5.61
N ALA A 241 -13.86 -5.97 -5.71
CA ALA A 241 -12.77 -5.00 -5.82
C ALA A 241 -11.63 -5.57 -6.66
N SER A 242 -10.85 -4.70 -7.27
CA SER A 242 -9.53 -5.02 -7.79
C SER A 242 -8.55 -5.13 -6.63
N ILE A 243 -7.79 -6.24 -6.55
CA ILE A 243 -6.72 -6.35 -5.56
C ILE A 243 -5.46 -5.74 -6.16
N VAL A 244 -4.97 -4.68 -5.53
CA VAL A 244 -3.89 -3.82 -6.05
C VAL A 244 -2.78 -3.65 -5.01
N PRO A 245 -1.53 -3.32 -5.41
CA PRO A 245 -0.50 -2.90 -4.48
C PRO A 245 -0.88 -1.55 -3.83
N LEU A 246 -0.29 -1.22 -2.68
CA LEU A 246 -0.55 0.06 -2.00
C LEU A 246 -0.23 1.28 -2.85
N SER A 247 0.84 1.22 -3.65
CA SER A 247 1.24 2.32 -4.53
C SER A 247 0.15 2.73 -5.51
N ASP A 248 -0.68 1.81 -5.96
CA ASP A 248 -1.78 2.09 -6.88
C ASP A 248 -2.89 2.95 -6.25
N LEU A 249 -3.02 2.95 -4.92
CA LEU A 249 -3.96 3.80 -4.19
C LEU A 249 -3.47 5.24 -4.02
N ILE A 250 -2.27 5.57 -4.50
CA ILE A 250 -1.67 6.90 -4.40
C ILE A 250 -1.73 7.58 -5.78
N PRO A 251 -2.65 8.53 -6.02
CA PRO A 251 -2.85 9.14 -7.34
C PRO A 251 -1.60 9.81 -7.92
N GLU A 252 -0.72 10.31 -7.05
CA GLU A 252 0.51 11.01 -7.46
C GLU A 252 1.65 10.06 -7.83
N TYR A 253 1.59 8.79 -7.44
CA TYR A 253 2.63 7.80 -7.71
C TYR A 253 2.64 7.39 -9.19
N HIS A 254 1.49 7.34 -9.83
CA HIS A 254 1.35 7.05 -11.27
C HIS A 254 1.99 8.12 -12.18
N LEU A 255 2.14 9.35 -11.67
CA LEU A 255 2.73 10.46 -12.45
C LEU A 255 4.28 10.43 -12.48
N ILE A 256 4.91 9.65 -11.60
CA ILE A 256 6.38 9.58 -11.48
C ILE A 256 6.95 8.47 -12.37
N ASP A 257 6.25 7.36 -12.54
CA ASP A 257 6.75 6.20 -13.33
C ASP A 257 6.70 6.44 -14.84
N GLU A 258 5.77 7.25 -15.36
CA GLU A 258 5.72 7.61 -16.77
C GLU A 258 6.83 8.58 -17.22
N SER A 259 7.65 9.12 -16.29
CA SER A 259 8.69 10.13 -16.59
C SER A 259 10.12 9.65 -16.43
N MET A 260 10.36 8.38 -16.07
CA MET A 260 11.71 7.82 -16.00
C MET A 260 12.07 7.11 -17.32
N PRO A 261 13.21 7.51 -17.94
CA PRO A 261 13.66 6.97 -19.22
C PRO A 261 14.20 5.54 -19.12
#